data_98d7a64e60c63afc60c4480404cd8094
#
_entry.id   98d7a64e60c63afc60c4480404cd8094
#
_cell.length_a   1.000
_cell.length_b   1.000
_cell.length_c   1.000
_cell.angle_alpha   90.00
_cell.angle_beta   90.00
_cell.angle_gamma   90.00
#
_symmetry.space_group_name_H-M   'P 1'
#
loop_
_entity.id
_entity.type
_entity.pdbx_description
1 polymer ?
#
loop_
_entity_poly.entity_id
_entity_poly.type
_entity_poly.pdbx_seq_one_letter_code
_entity_poly.pdbx_strand_id
1 'polypeptide(L)'
;PEQSGLKNEHIDLCDALLYIPVNPEFSSLNLAMAVQIFCYQLRMTYMEGKAESIIREESLATVNEMENFYCHLEKLLIESEFLDPKNPRFLMRRIRKLFAKASIDNNEVNILRGILTAFERFRR
;
A
#
# COMPACT_ATOMS: atom_id res chain seq x y z
N PRO A 1 -10.12 -4.05 15.63
CA PRO A 1 -10.93 -4.38 16.80
C PRO A 1 -10.62 -5.80 17.27
N GLU A 2 -10.43 -6.00 18.57
CA GLU A 2 -9.99 -7.28 19.15
C GLU A 2 -10.97 -8.44 18.88
N GLN A 3 -12.25 -8.16 18.71
CA GLN A 3 -13.27 -9.18 18.56
C GLN A 3 -13.52 -9.65 17.11
N SER A 4 -13.22 -8.84 16.12
CA SER A 4 -13.56 -9.14 14.73
C SER A 4 -12.38 -9.12 13.76
N GLY A 5 -11.17 -8.82 14.25
CA GLY A 5 -9.99 -8.62 13.41
C GLY A 5 -10.10 -7.40 12.50
N LEU A 6 -9.18 -7.30 11.55
CA LEU A 6 -9.16 -6.24 10.57
C LEU A 6 -10.15 -6.54 9.45
N LYS A 7 -11.01 -5.57 9.13
CA LYS A 7 -11.84 -5.64 7.92
C LYS A 7 -10.97 -5.42 6.68
N ASN A 8 -11.46 -5.86 5.52
CA ASN A 8 -10.76 -5.64 4.26
C ASN A 8 -10.45 -4.16 3.99
N GLU A 9 -11.33 -3.25 4.38
CA GLU A 9 -11.15 -1.81 4.28
C GLU A 9 -9.93 -1.32 5.06
N HIS A 10 -9.66 -1.90 6.25
CA HIS A 10 -8.48 -1.58 7.05
C HIS A 10 -7.20 -2.16 6.44
N ILE A 11 -7.28 -3.38 5.90
CA ILE A 11 -6.15 -4.05 5.25
C ILE A 11 -5.72 -3.29 3.99
N ASP A 12 -6.69 -2.69 3.28
CA ASP A 12 -6.42 -1.92 2.07
C ASP A 12 -5.66 -0.61 2.32
N LEU A 13 -5.69 -0.10 3.54
CA LEU A 13 -4.93 1.07 3.97
C LEU A 13 -3.51 0.73 4.44
N CYS A 14 -3.16 -0.55 4.54
CA CYS A 14 -1.86 -1.00 5.01
C CYS A 14 -0.93 -1.29 3.83
N ASP A 15 0.32 -0.87 3.94
CA ASP A 15 1.36 -1.19 2.96
C ASP A 15 1.83 -2.64 3.06
N ALA A 16 1.76 -3.21 4.26
CA ALA A 16 2.15 -4.59 4.53
C ALA A 16 1.22 -5.27 5.55
N LEU A 17 1.07 -6.57 5.40
CA LEU A 17 0.35 -7.41 6.35
C LEU A 17 1.34 -8.34 7.03
N LEU A 18 1.41 -8.26 8.35
CA LEU A 18 2.22 -9.15 9.18
C LEU A 18 1.34 -10.25 9.77
N TYR A 19 1.87 -11.44 9.73
CA TYR A 19 1.23 -12.60 10.32
C TYR A 19 2.17 -13.23 11.38
N ILE A 20 1.66 -13.37 12.60
CA ILE A 20 2.36 -14.06 13.68
C ILE A 20 1.85 -15.51 13.69
N PRO A 21 2.70 -16.51 13.40
CA PRO A 21 2.28 -17.90 13.44
C PRO A 21 1.95 -18.30 14.89
N VAL A 22 0.74 -18.73 15.10
CA VAL A 22 0.21 -19.16 16.40
C VAL A 22 -0.40 -20.57 16.27
N ASN A 23 -0.64 -21.23 17.42
CA ASN A 23 -1.30 -22.52 17.43
C ASN A 23 -2.71 -22.39 16.81
N PRO A 24 -3.10 -23.22 15.83
CA PRO A 24 -4.42 -23.19 15.21
C PRO A 24 -5.59 -23.32 16.20
N GLU A 25 -5.38 -24.02 17.31
CA GLU A 25 -6.40 -24.19 18.36
C GLU A 25 -6.62 -22.91 19.19
N PHE A 26 -5.61 -21.99 19.19
CA PHE A 26 -5.64 -20.71 19.88
C PHE A 26 -5.14 -19.62 18.93
N SER A 27 -5.90 -19.35 17.88
CA SER A 27 -5.47 -18.53 16.76
C SER A 27 -5.49 -17.03 17.02
N SER A 28 -6.03 -16.56 18.16
CA SER A 28 -6.08 -15.13 18.46
C SER A 28 -5.08 -14.76 19.56
N LEU A 29 -4.15 -13.87 19.24
CA LEU A 29 -3.33 -13.18 20.21
C LEU A 29 -4.04 -11.91 20.67
N ASN A 30 -3.90 -11.59 21.97
CA ASN A 30 -4.23 -10.27 22.46
C ASN A 30 -3.44 -9.21 21.66
N LEU A 31 -4.08 -8.11 21.30
CA LEU A 31 -3.46 -7.04 20.49
C LEU A 31 -2.16 -6.52 21.10
N ALA A 32 -2.15 -6.29 22.42
CA ALA A 32 -0.94 -5.81 23.10
C ALA A 32 0.22 -6.80 23.01
N MET A 33 -0.06 -8.11 23.12
CA MET A 33 0.94 -9.15 22.92
C MET A 33 1.45 -9.20 21.50
N ALA A 34 0.58 -9.08 20.51
CA ALA A 34 0.97 -9.04 19.09
C ALA A 34 1.87 -7.83 18.80
N VAL A 35 1.55 -6.66 19.31
CA VAL A 35 2.39 -5.45 19.21
C VAL A 35 3.75 -5.66 19.88
N GLN A 36 3.77 -6.27 21.08
CA GLN A 36 5.02 -6.52 21.80
C GLN A 36 5.95 -7.47 21.03
N ILE A 37 5.40 -8.55 20.47
CA ILE A 37 6.19 -9.50 19.65
C ILE A 37 6.76 -8.80 18.42
N PHE A 38 5.97 -7.97 17.75
CA PHE A 38 6.41 -7.20 16.60
C PHE A 38 7.54 -6.23 16.97
N CYS A 39 7.37 -5.45 18.03
CA CYS A 39 8.40 -4.50 18.50
C CYS A 39 9.68 -5.23 18.92
N TYR A 40 9.57 -6.38 19.57
CA TYR A 40 10.72 -7.20 19.93
C TYR A 40 11.47 -7.69 18.68
N GLN A 41 10.76 -8.23 17.70
CA GLN A 41 11.37 -8.71 16.46
C GLN A 41 12.07 -7.59 15.69
N LEU A 42 11.45 -6.41 15.59
CA LEU A 42 12.08 -5.23 14.99
C LEU A 42 13.37 -4.86 15.72
N ARG A 43 13.35 -4.83 17.06
CA ARG A 43 14.50 -4.51 17.87
C ARG A 43 15.64 -5.51 17.64
N MET A 44 15.33 -6.80 17.62
CA MET A 44 16.31 -7.86 17.38
C MET A 44 16.94 -7.74 15.99
N THR A 45 16.13 -7.56 14.96
CA THR A 45 16.61 -7.38 13.57
C THR A 45 17.50 -6.16 13.44
N TYR A 46 17.14 -5.05 14.11
CA TYR A 46 17.95 -3.85 14.13
C TYR A 46 19.31 -4.08 14.83
N MET A 47 19.32 -4.76 15.97
CA MET A 47 20.56 -5.04 16.74
C MET A 47 21.49 -6.04 16.03
N GLU A 48 20.94 -6.98 15.27
CA GLU A 48 21.73 -7.94 14.48
C GLU A 48 22.41 -7.30 13.26
N GLY A 49 22.16 -6.03 12.99
CA GLY A 49 22.71 -5.33 11.82
C GLY A 49 22.19 -5.87 10.48
N LYS A 50 21.19 -6.74 10.50
CA LYS A 50 20.56 -7.32 9.30
C LYS A 50 19.61 -6.37 8.60
N ALA A 51 19.26 -5.25 9.22
CA ALA A 51 18.66 -4.13 8.54
C ALA A 51 19.74 -3.46 7.68
N GLU A 52 20.15 -4.10 6.59
CA GLU A 52 20.79 -3.37 5.51
C GLU A 52 19.81 -2.26 5.14
N SER A 53 20.16 -1.05 5.54
CA SER A 53 19.52 0.12 4.98
C SER A 53 19.78 0.02 3.48
N ILE A 54 18.79 -0.43 2.72
CA ILE A 54 18.72 -0.08 1.32
C ILE A 54 18.59 1.44 1.38
N ILE A 55 19.73 2.11 1.43
CA ILE A 55 19.80 3.56 1.23
C ILE A 55 19.41 3.72 -0.22
N ARG A 56 18.12 3.81 -0.48
CA ARG A 56 17.66 4.38 -1.73
C ARG A 56 18.05 5.83 -1.65
N GLU A 57 18.90 6.28 -2.57
CA GLU A 57 19.31 7.68 -2.69
C GLU A 57 18.09 8.60 -2.87
N GLU A 58 16.99 8.03 -3.28
CA GLU A 58 15.72 8.72 -3.53
C GLU A 58 14.69 8.37 -2.44
N SER A 59 14.05 9.40 -1.90
CA SER A 59 13.00 9.23 -0.91
C SER A 59 11.76 8.59 -1.54
N LEU A 60 11.17 7.61 -0.86
CA LEU A 60 9.88 7.03 -1.27
C LEU A 60 8.83 8.13 -1.41
N ALA A 61 7.94 7.97 -2.38
CA ALA A 61 6.80 8.85 -2.54
C ALA A 61 5.96 8.87 -1.26
N THR A 62 5.56 10.05 -0.84
CA THR A 62 4.69 10.22 0.32
C THR A 62 3.31 9.64 0.06
N VAL A 63 2.60 9.29 1.13
CA VAL A 63 1.19 8.83 1.04
C VAL A 63 0.34 9.83 0.26
N ASN A 64 0.54 11.13 0.47
CA ASN A 64 -0.21 12.17 -0.22
C ASN A 64 0.08 12.24 -1.73
N GLU A 65 1.33 12.05 -2.14
CA GLU A 65 1.72 12.01 -3.56
C GLU A 65 1.12 10.80 -4.26
N MET A 66 1.16 9.63 -3.63
CA MET A 66 0.53 8.41 -4.14
C MET A 66 -0.99 8.55 -4.22
N GLU A 67 -1.63 9.14 -3.23
CA GLU A 67 -3.08 9.37 -3.25
C GLU A 67 -3.49 10.31 -4.39
N ASN A 68 -2.75 11.39 -4.62
CA ASN A 68 -2.96 12.29 -5.74
C ASN A 68 -2.81 11.58 -7.10
N PHE A 69 -1.84 10.68 -7.22
CA PHE A 69 -1.67 9.83 -8.40
C PHE A 69 -2.87 8.90 -8.60
N TYR A 70 -3.33 8.22 -7.55
CA TYR A 70 -4.49 7.30 -7.65
C TYR A 70 -5.78 8.04 -8.01
N CYS A 71 -6.04 9.21 -7.45
CA CYS A 71 -7.20 10.03 -7.81
C CYS A 71 -7.16 10.44 -9.29
N HIS A 72 -5.98 10.84 -9.79
CA HIS A 72 -5.81 11.21 -11.19
C HIS A 72 -6.02 10.00 -12.11
N LEU A 73 -5.43 8.86 -11.78
CA LEU A 73 -5.59 7.63 -12.53
C LEU A 73 -7.06 7.16 -12.57
N GLU A 74 -7.73 7.14 -11.42
CA GLU A 74 -9.14 6.73 -11.32
C GLU A 74 -10.04 7.59 -12.20
N LYS A 75 -9.85 8.92 -12.17
CA LYS A 75 -10.58 9.85 -13.03
C LYS A 75 -10.43 9.48 -14.51
N LEU A 76 -9.19 9.25 -14.98
CA LEU A 76 -8.94 8.87 -16.37
C LEU A 76 -9.51 7.50 -16.75
N LEU A 77 -9.46 6.54 -15.82
CA LEU A 77 -10.05 5.22 -16.03
C LEU A 77 -11.58 5.29 -16.16
N ILE A 78 -12.24 6.16 -15.40
CA ILE A 78 -13.69 6.42 -15.53
C ILE A 78 -13.99 7.11 -16.85
N GLU A 79 -13.26 8.17 -17.18
CA GLU A 79 -13.44 8.93 -18.42
C GLU A 79 -13.16 8.10 -19.67
N SER A 80 -12.27 7.11 -19.60
CA SER A 80 -11.99 6.17 -20.70
C SER A 80 -12.97 5.01 -20.78
N GLU A 81 -13.97 4.96 -19.89
CA GLU A 81 -14.93 3.87 -19.76
C GLU A 81 -14.29 2.52 -19.39
N PHE A 82 -13.01 2.51 -19.01
CA PHE A 82 -12.33 1.30 -18.53
C PHE A 82 -12.79 0.90 -17.12
N LEU A 83 -13.06 1.88 -16.27
CA LEU A 83 -13.63 1.70 -14.94
C LEU A 83 -15.08 2.17 -14.92
N ASP A 84 -16.01 1.23 -14.74
CA ASP A 84 -17.40 1.56 -14.49
C ASP A 84 -17.62 1.91 -13.01
N PRO A 85 -17.98 3.15 -12.66
CA PRO A 85 -18.23 3.55 -11.27
C PRO A 85 -19.35 2.75 -10.60
N LYS A 86 -20.30 2.22 -11.38
CA LYS A 86 -21.42 1.42 -10.88
C LYS A 86 -21.02 -0.02 -10.59
N ASN A 87 -19.91 -0.50 -11.20
CA ASN A 87 -19.40 -1.86 -11.01
C ASN A 87 -17.86 -1.86 -10.98
N PRO A 88 -17.24 -1.30 -9.95
CA PRO A 88 -15.81 -1.06 -9.90
C PRO A 88 -14.96 -2.34 -9.80
N ARG A 89 -15.56 -3.52 -9.55
CA ARG A 89 -14.90 -4.86 -9.51
C ARG A 89 -13.57 -4.88 -8.74
N PHE A 90 -13.44 -4.06 -7.72
CA PHE A 90 -12.20 -3.90 -6.93
C PHE A 90 -10.96 -3.50 -7.75
N LEU A 91 -11.12 -2.90 -8.93
CA LEU A 91 -10.00 -2.56 -9.82
C LEU A 91 -9.02 -1.60 -9.13
N MET A 92 -9.49 -0.49 -8.58
CA MET A 92 -8.62 0.48 -7.89
C MET A 92 -7.88 -0.14 -6.70
N ARG A 93 -8.53 -1.03 -5.97
CA ARG A 93 -7.89 -1.79 -4.89
C ARG A 93 -6.73 -2.65 -5.40
N ARG A 94 -6.89 -3.31 -6.54
CA ARG A 94 -5.84 -4.12 -7.17
C ARG A 94 -4.70 -3.26 -7.68
N ILE A 95 -5.01 -2.11 -8.28
CA ILE A 95 -4.03 -1.14 -8.76
C ILE A 95 -3.20 -0.61 -7.58
N ARG A 96 -3.83 -0.19 -6.49
CA ARG A 96 -3.12 0.25 -5.28
C ARG A 96 -2.15 -0.84 -4.75
N LYS A 97 -2.60 -2.09 -4.69
CA LYS A 97 -1.73 -3.22 -4.28
C LYS A 97 -0.57 -3.47 -5.25
N LEU A 98 -0.77 -3.21 -6.54
CA LEU A 98 0.29 -3.35 -7.55
C LEU A 98 1.40 -2.33 -7.29
N PHE A 99 1.05 -1.05 -7.14
CA PHE A 99 2.01 0.02 -6.92
C PHE A 99 2.66 -0.03 -5.53
N ALA A 100 1.93 -0.47 -4.49
CA ALA A 100 2.50 -0.67 -3.16
C ALA A 100 3.68 -1.68 -3.16
N LYS A 101 3.62 -2.71 -4.00
CA LYS A 101 4.72 -3.66 -4.15
C LYS A 101 5.97 -3.07 -4.81
N ALA A 102 5.80 -2.06 -5.64
CA ALA A 102 6.89 -1.43 -6.38
C ALA A 102 7.71 -0.45 -5.53
N SER A 103 7.17 -0.03 -4.35
CA SER A 103 7.83 0.95 -3.48
C SER A 103 8.28 2.21 -4.25
N ILE A 104 7.34 2.85 -4.90
CA ILE A 104 7.53 4.00 -5.81
C ILE A 104 8.23 5.16 -5.10
N ASP A 105 9.24 5.74 -5.73
CA ASP A 105 9.92 6.95 -5.25
C ASP A 105 9.28 8.24 -5.82
N ASN A 106 9.80 9.40 -5.36
CA ASN A 106 9.28 10.71 -5.76
C ASN A 106 9.43 11.00 -7.26
N ASN A 107 10.50 10.54 -7.89
CA ASN A 107 10.71 10.76 -9.33
C ASN A 107 9.76 9.86 -10.13
N GLU A 108 9.62 8.61 -9.72
CA GLU A 108 8.74 7.64 -10.35
C GLU A 108 7.27 8.06 -10.30
N VAL A 109 6.77 8.56 -9.16
CA VAL A 109 5.39 9.06 -9.09
C VAL A 109 5.17 10.29 -9.96
N ASN A 110 6.18 11.16 -10.10
CA ASN A 110 6.11 12.32 -10.98
C ASN A 110 6.10 11.90 -12.47
N ILE A 111 6.90 10.90 -12.85
CA ILE A 111 6.86 10.31 -14.19
C ILE A 111 5.47 9.74 -14.49
N LEU A 112 4.92 8.94 -13.57
CA LEU A 112 3.58 8.35 -13.73
C LEU A 112 2.51 9.44 -13.90
N ARG A 113 2.54 10.50 -13.09
CA ARG A 113 1.63 11.64 -13.22
C ARG A 113 1.82 12.40 -14.53
N GLY A 114 3.06 12.55 -14.99
CA GLY A 114 3.38 13.14 -16.29
C GLY A 114 2.76 12.34 -17.45
N ILE A 115 2.85 11.01 -17.41
CA ILE A 115 2.22 10.12 -18.39
C ILE A 115 0.70 10.35 -18.42
N LEU A 116 0.04 10.34 -17.25
CA LEU A 116 -1.40 10.57 -17.18
C LEU A 116 -1.79 11.95 -17.76
N THR A 117 -1.04 12.98 -17.44
CA THR A 117 -1.26 14.34 -17.99
C THR A 117 -1.10 14.38 -19.51
N ALA A 118 -0.14 13.64 -20.05
CA ALA A 118 0.05 13.55 -21.50
C ALA A 118 -1.16 12.89 -22.18
N PHE A 119 -1.71 11.83 -21.60
CA PHE A 119 -2.93 11.20 -22.11
C PHE A 119 -4.16 12.12 -22.05
N GLU A 120 -4.32 12.92 -21.00
CA GLU A 120 -5.40 13.93 -20.95
C GLU A 120 -5.31 14.95 -22.08
N ARG A 121 -4.09 15.39 -22.44
CA ARG A 121 -3.87 16.35 -23.53
C ARG A 121 -4.13 15.74 -24.90
N PHE A 122 -3.74 14.48 -25.10
CA PHE A 122 -3.95 13.80 -26.37
C PHE A 122 -5.42 13.55 -26.70
N ARG A 123 -6.25 13.44 -25.68
CA ARG A 123 -7.69 13.18 -25.81
C ARG A 123 -8.52 14.44 -26.13
N ARG A 124 -7.97 15.65 -25.93
CA ARG A 124 -8.62 16.94 -26.28
C ARG A 124 -8.41 17.28 -27.74
#